data_a340c58aba006e6b6fa1f30ff45f3f29
#
_entry.id   a340c58aba006e6b6fa1f30ff45f3f29
#
_cell.length_a   1.000
_cell.length_b   1.000
_cell.length_c   1.000
_cell.angle_alpha   90.00
_cell.angle_beta   90.00
_cell.angle_gamma   90.00
#
_symmetry.space_group_name_H-M   'P 1'
#
loop_
_entity.id
_entity.type
_entity.pdbx_description
1 polymer ?
#
loop_
_entity_poly.entity_id
_entity_poly.type
_entity_poly.pdbx_seq_one_letter_code
_entity_poly.pdbx_strand_id
1 'polypeptide(L)'
;MAGLLATIVIFPKLKYMNKNIILAGTSLLFSVSAIAQNEVADTVTTMKEQKLENVTVTARRATVRTLGGAINGQDILRDELFKAACCNLGESFVNNPSVDVNYSDATTGARQVKLLGLSGTYVQMLTENLPNFRGAALPYGLGYVPGSWMKSLQVSKGNSSVKNGYEAMTGQINVEYLKPEDEQGVSINIYSNTMAKIEANADANLHIGGNKNLSTEVLAHFEDNYSQHDGNDDGFQDEPQVRQYNLQNRWYWKSGGYMLHAGVGFLKEDRTSGQTTHTHHLAVGNSPYRINIGTNRYEAYMKHAFILDPTHGTNIALMGNMSIHEQKANYGIKHYDVNEKNAYASLMFETNIAEVHNLSAGLSLNHDYLRQNLMLTSSSAIPSDYGNLYPLINNVESETTPGAYIQYTYNLHNRFIAMAGLRIDHSSVYGTFVTPRFHVKWMPTDFITLRLSAGKGYRSPHALAENNYLMASGRLLMIDSQLKQEAAWNYGTSVAFNIPILNKTLKLNAEYYYTNFENQTIIDYDSNPLMLFVGNLNGKSYSHTFQIDASYPFFRGFELTAAYRYNLVKATYGGQLLAKPFQGRYKGLLTASYKTPLCLLYTSPSPRDRTRSRM
;
A
#
# COMPACT_ATOMS: atom_id res chain seq x y z
N MET A 1 14.90 19.14 -6.85
CA MET A 1 13.66 19.05 -7.67
C MET A 1 12.65 20.05 -7.15
N ALA A 2 12.35 21.09 -7.92
CA ALA A 2 11.27 22.03 -7.58
C ALA A 2 10.07 21.70 -8.48
N GLY A 3 8.97 21.27 -7.89
CA GLY A 3 7.71 21.05 -8.58
C GLY A 3 6.69 22.14 -8.21
N LEU A 4 5.86 22.55 -9.14
CA LEU A 4 4.74 23.45 -8.87
C LEU A 4 3.50 22.60 -8.60
N LEU A 5 2.98 22.68 -7.37
CA LEU A 5 1.73 22.03 -6.97
C LEU A 5 0.64 23.09 -6.88
N ALA A 6 -0.41 22.97 -7.69
CA ALA A 6 -1.61 23.81 -7.58
C ALA A 6 -2.81 22.94 -7.22
N THR A 7 -3.43 23.20 -6.08
CA THR A 7 -4.67 22.52 -5.67
C THR A 7 -5.80 23.55 -5.67
N ILE A 8 -6.80 23.35 -6.51
CA ILE A 8 -8.02 24.16 -6.56
C ILE A 8 -9.16 23.33 -5.95
N VAL A 9 -9.65 23.75 -4.79
CA VAL A 9 -10.83 23.14 -4.15
C VAL A 9 -12.05 24.03 -4.45
N ILE A 10 -12.98 23.50 -5.22
CA ILE A 10 -14.23 24.18 -5.56
C ILE A 10 -15.33 23.55 -4.72
N PHE A 11 -15.93 24.32 -3.79
CA PHE A 11 -17.14 23.93 -3.08
C PHE A 11 -18.36 24.53 -3.80
N PRO A 12 -19.02 23.82 -4.73
CA PRO A 12 -20.22 24.36 -5.36
C PRO A 12 -21.40 24.23 -4.40
N LYS A 13 -22.06 25.35 -4.10
CA LYS A 13 -23.46 25.29 -3.71
C LYS A 13 -24.27 24.85 -4.94
N LEU A 14 -24.36 23.56 -5.19
CA LEU A 14 -25.18 22.97 -6.24
C LEU A 14 -26.68 23.17 -5.91
N LYS A 15 -27.20 24.37 -6.13
CA LYS A 15 -28.64 24.59 -6.11
C LYS A 15 -29.26 24.61 -7.53
N TYR A 16 -28.44 24.68 -8.58
CA TYR A 16 -28.91 24.67 -9.98
C TYR A 16 -27.84 24.03 -10.89
N MET A 17 -27.82 22.74 -10.98
CA MET A 17 -27.22 22.05 -12.13
C MET A 17 -28.30 21.38 -12.95
N ASN A 18 -28.28 21.66 -14.25
CA ASN A 18 -29.27 21.20 -15.23
C ASN A 18 -29.29 19.66 -15.28
N LYS A 19 -30.47 19.04 -15.14
CA LYS A 19 -30.68 17.58 -15.07
C LYS A 19 -30.05 16.78 -16.23
N ASN A 20 -29.70 17.44 -17.31
CA ASN A 20 -29.18 16.80 -18.53
C ASN A 20 -27.70 16.43 -18.51
N ILE A 21 -26.91 16.97 -17.56
CA ILE A 21 -25.49 16.62 -17.43
C ILE A 21 -25.28 15.38 -16.54
N ILE A 22 -26.24 15.11 -15.64
CA ILE A 22 -26.21 13.91 -14.76
C ILE A 22 -26.56 12.64 -15.54
N LEU A 23 -27.32 12.75 -16.63
CA LEU A 23 -27.76 11.60 -17.42
C LEU A 23 -26.71 11.00 -18.35
N ALA A 24 -25.66 11.74 -18.69
CA ALA A 24 -24.61 11.25 -19.60
C ALA A 24 -23.56 10.35 -18.93
N GLY A 25 -23.45 10.39 -17.59
CA GLY A 25 -22.49 9.58 -16.83
C GLY A 25 -23.07 8.27 -16.26
N THR A 26 -24.37 8.12 -16.22
CA THR A 26 -25.06 7.00 -15.56
C THR A 26 -25.71 5.98 -16.50
N SER A 27 -25.64 6.19 -17.81
CA SER A 27 -26.31 5.32 -18.78
C SER A 27 -25.59 4.01 -19.10
N LEU A 28 -24.56 3.62 -18.36
CA LEU A 28 -23.78 2.41 -18.64
C LEU A 28 -23.85 1.30 -17.62
N LEU A 29 -24.67 1.38 -16.55
CA LEU A 29 -24.87 0.21 -15.68
C LEU A 29 -26.22 0.26 -14.94
N PHE A 30 -27.06 -0.73 -15.25
CA PHE A 30 -28.24 -1.21 -14.51
C PHE A 30 -29.58 -0.50 -14.67
N SER A 31 -30.37 -1.08 -15.56
CA SER A 31 -31.83 -1.12 -15.45
C SER A 31 -32.23 -2.13 -14.35
N VAL A 32 -32.63 -1.64 -13.16
CA VAL A 32 -33.50 -2.38 -12.24
C VAL A 32 -34.57 -1.45 -11.75
N SER A 33 -35.78 -1.91 -11.97
CA SER A 33 -37.06 -1.22 -11.81
C SER A 33 -37.38 -0.80 -10.38
N ALA A 34 -38.02 0.36 -10.28
CA ALA A 34 -38.68 0.88 -9.08
C ALA A 34 -39.81 0.00 -8.57
N ILE A 35 -40.01 -0.04 -7.28
CA ILE A 35 -41.31 -0.06 -6.54
C ILE A 35 -40.95 0.14 -5.06
N ALA A 36 -41.41 1.16 -4.42
CA ALA A 36 -42.53 1.38 -3.54
C ALA A 36 -42.30 2.57 -2.62
N GLN A 37 -43.19 3.51 -2.72
CA GLN A 37 -43.52 4.47 -1.68
C GLN A 37 -44.23 3.77 -0.53
N ASN A 38 -43.82 4.10 0.70
CA ASN A 38 -44.79 4.26 1.81
C ASN A 38 -44.19 5.12 2.92
N GLU A 39 -44.84 6.21 3.19
CA GLU A 39 -44.70 7.06 4.35
C GLU A 39 -44.99 6.31 5.64
N VAL A 40 -44.15 6.44 6.65
CA VAL A 40 -44.55 6.24 8.05
C VAL A 40 -43.96 7.37 8.89
N ALA A 41 -44.88 7.94 9.67
CA ALA A 41 -44.76 9.16 10.44
C ALA A 41 -43.67 9.16 11.52
N ASP A 42 -43.18 10.39 11.77
CA ASP A 42 -42.33 10.80 12.88
C ASP A 42 -42.81 10.34 14.26
N THR A 43 -41.88 9.79 15.02
CA THR A 43 -41.89 9.89 16.48
C THR A 43 -40.56 10.43 16.96
N VAL A 44 -40.56 11.71 17.24
CA VAL A 44 -39.44 12.45 17.83
C VAL A 44 -39.25 12.00 19.27
N THR A 45 -38.18 11.28 19.56
CA THR A 45 -37.66 11.10 20.91
C THR A 45 -36.46 12.03 21.07
N THR A 46 -36.68 13.10 21.80
CA THR A 46 -35.68 14.08 22.22
C THR A 46 -34.60 13.41 23.06
N MET A 47 -33.44 13.16 22.46
CA MET A 47 -32.20 12.89 23.23
C MET A 47 -31.62 14.24 23.72
N LYS A 48 -31.45 14.33 25.02
CA LYS A 48 -30.74 15.42 25.70
C LYS A 48 -29.35 15.61 25.09
N GLU A 49 -29.11 16.75 24.47
CA GLU A 49 -27.76 17.19 24.10
C GLU A 49 -26.93 17.38 25.38
N GLN A 50 -25.98 16.50 25.62
CA GLN A 50 -24.87 16.79 26.53
C GLN A 50 -23.88 17.71 25.78
N LYS A 51 -23.84 18.98 26.17
CA LYS A 51 -22.78 19.91 25.77
C LYS A 51 -21.44 19.34 26.20
N LEU A 52 -20.70 18.77 25.27
CA LEU A 52 -19.27 18.51 25.43
C LEU A 52 -18.54 19.84 25.46
N GLU A 53 -17.84 20.09 26.56
CA GLU A 53 -16.93 21.23 26.70
C GLU A 53 -15.94 21.27 25.53
N ASN A 54 -15.60 22.47 25.09
CA ASN A 54 -14.70 22.74 23.99
C ASN A 54 -13.40 21.95 24.13
N VAL A 55 -13.30 20.83 23.41
CA VAL A 55 -12.03 20.14 23.24
C VAL A 55 -11.19 21.01 22.33
N THR A 56 -10.21 21.67 22.91
CA THR A 56 -9.16 22.37 22.18
C THR A 56 -8.46 21.36 21.29
N VAL A 57 -8.73 21.40 19.98
CA VAL A 57 -8.05 20.56 19.01
C VAL A 57 -6.60 21.01 18.94
N THR A 58 -5.76 20.41 19.77
CA THR A 58 -4.31 20.50 19.63
C THR A 58 -3.97 19.89 18.27
N ALA A 59 -3.21 20.63 17.47
CA ALA A 59 -2.81 20.28 16.11
C ALA A 59 -2.51 18.78 15.99
N ARG A 60 -3.30 18.06 15.17
CA ARG A 60 -3.06 16.64 14.86
C ARG A 60 -1.69 16.54 14.20
N ARG A 61 -0.84 15.70 14.76
CA ARG A 61 0.46 15.39 14.19
C ARG A 61 0.27 14.66 12.86
N ALA A 62 1.12 14.98 11.92
CA ALA A 62 1.10 14.41 10.58
C ALA A 62 1.35 12.89 10.54
N THR A 63 2.19 12.37 11.47
CA THR A 63 2.40 10.94 11.66
C THR A 63 2.08 10.58 13.10
N VAL A 64 1.12 9.68 13.29
CA VAL A 64 0.68 9.24 14.62
C VAL A 64 0.99 7.77 14.78
N ARG A 65 1.70 7.41 15.85
CA ARG A 65 1.80 6.00 16.27
C ARG A 65 0.46 5.56 16.81
N THR A 66 -0.01 4.40 16.35
CA THR A 66 -1.23 3.79 16.85
C THR A 66 -1.03 3.38 18.31
N LEU A 67 -1.45 4.24 19.22
CA LEU A 67 -1.30 4.01 20.68
C LEU A 67 -2.33 3.01 21.19
N GLY A 68 -3.47 2.87 20.54
CA GLY A 68 -4.60 2.06 21.01
C GLY A 68 -4.43 0.55 20.82
N GLY A 69 -3.58 0.08 19.88
CA GLY A 69 -3.44 -1.33 19.54
C GLY A 69 -2.22 -2.03 20.15
N ALA A 70 -2.24 -3.37 20.20
CA ALA A 70 -1.08 -4.18 20.57
C ALA A 70 -0.02 -4.22 19.44
N ILE A 71 -0.43 -4.11 18.19
CA ILE A 71 0.44 -4.09 17.01
C ILE A 71 1.24 -2.77 16.97
N ASN A 72 2.52 -2.87 16.63
CA ASN A 72 3.36 -1.69 16.44
C ASN A 72 3.09 -1.05 15.07
N GLY A 73 2.19 -0.08 15.04
CA GLY A 73 1.74 0.60 13.83
C GLY A 73 2.00 2.11 13.84
N GLN A 74 2.08 2.68 12.66
CA GLN A 74 2.16 4.13 12.39
C GLN A 74 1.11 4.51 11.36
N ASP A 75 0.37 5.57 11.62
CA ASP A 75 -0.55 6.18 10.66
C ASP A 75 0.13 7.43 10.08
N ILE A 76 0.36 7.45 8.78
CA ILE A 76 0.83 8.61 8.01
C ILE A 76 -0.41 9.29 7.48
N LEU A 77 -0.73 10.46 8.00
CA LEU A 77 -1.94 11.19 7.66
C LEU A 77 -1.72 12.06 6.41
N ARG A 78 -2.83 12.51 5.81
CA ARG A 78 -2.86 13.30 4.58
C ARG A 78 -1.93 14.53 4.62
N ASP A 79 -1.85 15.24 5.75
CA ASP A 79 -0.95 16.39 5.91
C ASP A 79 0.53 16.04 5.72
N GLU A 80 0.96 14.84 6.11
CA GLU A 80 2.33 14.37 5.91
C GLU A 80 2.58 13.94 4.47
N LEU A 81 1.59 13.29 3.86
CA LEU A 81 1.62 12.92 2.46
C LEU A 81 1.78 14.15 1.56
N PHE A 82 1.06 15.23 1.86
CA PHE A 82 1.19 16.51 1.14
C PHE A 82 2.56 17.18 1.34
N LYS A 83 3.16 17.10 2.52
CA LYS A 83 4.50 17.64 2.76
C LYS A 83 5.57 16.96 1.93
N ALA A 84 5.42 15.67 1.67
CA ALA A 84 6.35 14.92 0.82
C ALA A 84 6.14 15.22 -0.67
N ALA A 85 5.12 16.04 -1.05
CA ALA A 85 4.72 16.31 -2.43
C ALA A 85 4.56 15.01 -3.24
N CYS A 86 3.93 14.01 -2.61
CA CYS A 86 3.87 12.65 -3.13
C CYS A 86 2.99 12.57 -4.38
N CYS A 87 3.59 12.22 -5.50
CA CYS A 87 2.86 11.92 -6.73
C CYS A 87 2.19 10.54 -6.66
N ASN A 88 2.82 9.59 -5.97
CA ASN A 88 2.33 8.21 -5.84
C ASN A 88 2.70 7.59 -4.49
N LEU A 89 2.19 6.37 -4.23
CA LEU A 89 2.44 5.64 -2.99
C LEU A 89 3.93 5.44 -2.71
N GLY A 90 4.75 5.19 -3.75
CA GLY A 90 6.20 4.98 -3.56
C GLY A 90 6.90 6.18 -2.95
N GLU A 91 6.49 7.38 -3.29
CA GLU A 91 7.09 8.63 -2.80
C GLU A 91 6.61 9.01 -1.39
N SER A 92 5.52 8.42 -0.93
CA SER A 92 4.91 8.71 0.37
C SER A 92 5.77 8.35 1.58
N PHE A 93 6.80 7.54 1.38
CA PHE A 93 7.65 7.03 2.47
C PHE A 93 8.99 7.78 2.63
N VAL A 94 9.23 8.85 1.85
CA VAL A 94 10.51 9.60 1.88
C VAL A 94 10.85 10.08 3.28
N ASN A 95 9.86 10.58 4.03
CA ASN A 95 10.03 11.07 5.40
C ASN A 95 9.82 10.00 6.47
N ASN A 96 9.65 8.73 6.08
CA ASN A 96 9.45 7.64 7.04
C ASN A 96 10.78 6.91 7.31
N PRO A 97 11.26 6.87 8.58
CA PRO A 97 12.51 6.20 8.90
C PRO A 97 12.42 4.67 8.83
N SER A 98 11.22 4.11 8.88
CA SER A 98 10.99 2.66 8.98
C SER A 98 10.83 1.97 7.64
N VAL A 99 10.43 2.72 6.62
CA VAL A 99 10.16 2.20 5.28
C VAL A 99 11.20 2.76 4.32
N ASP A 100 11.75 1.90 3.48
CA ASP A 100 12.54 2.31 2.32
C ASP A 100 11.76 1.97 1.06
N VAL A 101 11.85 2.85 0.07
CA VAL A 101 11.43 2.56 -1.29
C VAL A 101 12.64 2.72 -2.18
N ASN A 102 13.03 1.63 -2.81
CA ASN A 102 14.19 1.61 -3.68
C ASN A 102 13.78 1.11 -5.06
N TYR A 103 14.43 1.60 -6.09
CA TYR A 103 14.36 0.97 -7.39
C TYR A 103 14.95 -0.43 -7.32
N SER A 104 14.21 -1.42 -7.80
CA SER A 104 14.72 -2.76 -8.05
C SER A 104 15.47 -2.79 -9.38
N ASP A 105 15.00 -1.98 -10.32
CA ASP A 105 15.61 -1.71 -11.61
C ASP A 105 15.22 -0.30 -12.07
N ALA A 106 16.21 0.55 -12.32
CA ALA A 106 15.98 1.94 -12.72
C ALA A 106 15.42 2.00 -14.15
N THR A 107 15.89 1.15 -15.04
CA THR A 107 15.53 1.15 -16.46
C THR A 107 14.04 0.87 -16.67
N THR A 108 13.45 -0.07 -15.92
CA THR A 108 12.01 -0.36 -15.97
C THR A 108 11.20 0.52 -15.03
N GLY A 109 11.86 1.19 -14.07
CA GLY A 109 11.21 1.94 -13.01
C GLY A 109 10.53 1.05 -11.96
N ALA A 110 10.87 -0.24 -11.91
CA ALA A 110 10.36 -1.16 -10.89
C ALA A 110 10.83 -0.71 -9.52
N ARG A 111 9.91 -0.56 -8.58
CA ARG A 111 10.17 -0.10 -7.21
C ARG A 111 9.69 -1.12 -6.19
N GLN A 112 10.41 -1.24 -5.10
CA GLN A 112 10.01 -2.10 -3.99
C GLN A 112 10.05 -1.33 -2.67
N VAL A 113 9.00 -1.54 -1.88
CA VAL A 113 9.03 -1.20 -0.45
C VAL A 113 9.96 -2.18 0.24
N LYS A 114 10.78 -1.70 1.17
CA LYS A 114 11.58 -2.54 2.07
C LYS A 114 11.19 -2.21 3.51
N LEU A 115 10.89 -3.24 4.26
CA LEU A 115 10.55 -3.13 5.68
C LEU A 115 11.42 -4.11 6.46
N LEU A 116 11.99 -3.66 7.58
CA LEU A 116 12.93 -4.44 8.40
C LEU A 116 14.15 -4.95 7.59
N GLY A 117 14.60 -4.16 6.60
CA GLY A 117 15.71 -4.52 5.72
C GLY A 117 15.41 -5.63 4.71
N LEU A 118 14.15 -6.07 4.58
CA LEU A 118 13.76 -7.16 3.70
C LEU A 118 12.93 -6.64 2.51
N SER A 119 12.88 -7.44 1.43
CA SER A 119 12.19 -7.12 0.19
C SER A 119 10.69 -6.88 0.39
N GLY A 120 10.10 -6.08 -0.47
CA GLY A 120 8.66 -5.80 -0.50
C GLY A 120 7.78 -7.01 -0.72
N THR A 121 8.31 -8.09 -1.26
CA THR A 121 7.60 -9.37 -1.38
C THR A 121 7.17 -9.95 -0.03
N TYR A 122 7.83 -9.57 1.07
CA TYR A 122 7.51 -9.99 2.44
C TYR A 122 6.65 -9.00 3.21
N VAL A 123 6.30 -7.87 2.58
CA VAL A 123 5.38 -6.86 3.11
C VAL A 123 4.00 -7.10 2.51
N GLN A 124 3.02 -7.35 3.33
CA GLN A 124 1.64 -7.47 2.85
C GLN A 124 1.10 -6.09 2.48
N MET A 125 0.74 -5.93 1.21
CA MET A 125 0.10 -4.71 0.72
C MET A 125 -1.43 -4.86 0.78
N LEU A 126 -2.09 -3.88 1.37
CA LEU A 126 -3.54 -3.82 1.47
C LEU A 126 -4.04 -2.48 0.91
N THR A 127 -5.23 -2.52 0.35
CA THR A 127 -6.04 -1.34 0.07
C THR A 127 -7.36 -1.50 0.80
N GLU A 128 -7.69 -0.55 1.68
CA GLU A 128 -8.92 -0.63 2.47
C GLU A 128 -9.03 -1.93 3.30
N ASN A 129 -7.91 -2.41 3.85
CA ASN A 129 -7.80 -3.68 4.57
C ASN A 129 -8.08 -4.95 3.73
N LEU A 130 -8.05 -4.85 2.41
CA LEU A 130 -8.17 -5.98 1.49
C LEU A 130 -6.82 -6.20 0.78
N PRO A 131 -6.35 -7.45 0.59
CA PRO A 131 -5.09 -7.73 -0.08
C PRO A 131 -5.04 -7.17 -1.49
N ASN A 132 -3.94 -6.51 -1.86
CA ASN A 132 -3.75 -5.91 -3.17
C ASN A 132 -2.27 -5.94 -3.59
N PHE A 133 -1.97 -5.68 -4.87
CA PHE A 133 -0.62 -5.59 -5.47
C PHE A 133 0.26 -6.82 -5.20
N ARG A 134 -0.24 -7.99 -5.58
CA ARG A 134 0.49 -9.26 -5.58
C ARG A 134 1.06 -9.57 -6.96
N GLY A 135 1.89 -10.61 -7.06
CA GLY A 135 2.38 -11.19 -8.31
C GLY A 135 2.96 -10.17 -9.29
N ALA A 136 2.41 -10.13 -10.50
CA ALA A 136 2.88 -9.26 -11.58
C ALA A 136 2.66 -7.76 -11.32
N ALA A 137 1.69 -7.41 -10.46
CA ALA A 137 1.46 -6.03 -10.07
C ALA A 137 2.51 -5.50 -9.08
N LEU A 138 3.24 -6.37 -8.36
CA LEU A 138 4.14 -5.98 -7.28
C LEU A 138 5.27 -5.02 -7.72
N PRO A 139 5.98 -5.23 -8.85
CA PRO A 139 7.09 -4.38 -9.26
C PRO A 139 6.70 -2.92 -9.55
N TYR A 140 5.46 -2.68 -9.98
CA TYR A 140 4.99 -1.37 -10.43
C TYR A 140 3.85 -0.81 -9.59
N GLY A 141 3.25 -1.62 -8.71
CA GLY A 141 2.04 -1.30 -7.93
C GLY A 141 2.15 -0.05 -7.06
N LEU A 142 3.35 0.33 -6.63
CA LEU A 142 3.58 1.58 -5.89
C LEU A 142 3.32 2.83 -6.75
N GLY A 143 3.46 2.73 -8.07
CA GLY A 143 3.11 3.78 -9.03
C GLY A 143 1.62 3.85 -9.35
N TYR A 144 0.86 2.78 -9.08
CA TYR A 144 -0.57 2.71 -9.45
C TYR A 144 -1.50 3.45 -8.49
N VAL A 145 -1.00 3.90 -7.35
CA VAL A 145 -1.76 4.63 -6.34
C VAL A 145 -1.39 6.10 -6.35
N PRO A 146 -2.25 6.99 -6.90
CA PRO A 146 -1.99 8.43 -6.89
C PRO A 146 -1.97 9.00 -5.47
N GLY A 147 -1.03 9.90 -5.20
CA GLY A 147 -0.84 10.52 -3.89
C GLY A 147 -2.07 11.29 -3.40
N SER A 148 -2.77 11.97 -4.30
CA SER A 148 -3.97 12.75 -4.02
C SER A 148 -5.17 11.91 -3.56
N TRP A 149 -5.23 10.61 -3.93
CA TRP A 149 -6.31 9.70 -3.55
C TRP A 149 -6.20 9.18 -2.13
N MET A 150 -4.99 9.26 -1.54
CA MET A 150 -4.72 8.71 -0.22
C MET A 150 -5.21 9.63 0.90
N LYS A 151 -6.03 9.08 1.79
CA LYS A 151 -6.45 9.70 3.05
C LYS A 151 -5.43 9.46 4.15
N SER A 152 -4.92 8.23 4.23
CA SER A 152 -3.87 7.83 5.16
C SER A 152 -3.19 6.55 4.72
N LEU A 153 -1.98 6.33 5.23
CA LEU A 153 -1.25 5.07 5.13
C LEU A 153 -1.02 4.51 6.52
N GLN A 154 -1.32 3.22 6.69
CA GLN A 154 -1.07 2.50 7.93
C GLN A 154 0.08 1.54 7.71
N VAL A 155 1.17 1.73 8.45
CA VAL A 155 2.37 0.89 8.39
C VAL A 155 2.48 0.12 9.68
N SER A 156 2.35 -1.20 9.63
CA SER A 156 2.58 -2.10 10.75
C SER A 156 3.87 -2.87 10.57
N LYS A 157 4.72 -2.91 11.60
CA LYS A 157 6.02 -3.58 11.57
C LYS A 157 5.94 -4.95 12.23
N GLY A 158 6.69 -5.90 11.68
CA GLY A 158 6.67 -7.29 12.12
C GLY A 158 5.38 -8.00 11.66
N ASN A 159 4.96 -8.98 12.44
CA ASN A 159 3.70 -9.67 12.14
C ASN A 159 2.50 -8.72 12.36
N SER A 160 1.45 -8.93 11.58
CA SER A 160 0.17 -8.22 11.73
C SER A 160 -0.90 -9.13 12.37
N SER A 161 -2.16 -8.69 12.39
CA SER A 161 -3.30 -9.51 12.82
C SER A 161 -3.51 -10.73 11.89
N VAL A 162 -3.94 -11.86 12.43
CA VAL A 162 -4.34 -13.05 11.63
C VAL A 162 -5.60 -12.81 10.82
N LYS A 163 -6.39 -11.77 11.14
CA LYS A 163 -7.57 -11.33 10.38
C LYS A 163 -7.24 -10.98 8.93
N ASN A 164 -6.05 -10.40 8.70
CA ASN A 164 -5.61 -9.90 7.38
C ASN A 164 -4.89 -10.96 6.54
N GLY A 165 -4.90 -12.23 6.97
CA GLY A 165 -4.27 -13.33 6.25
C GLY A 165 -2.91 -13.75 6.84
N TYR A 166 -2.20 -14.57 6.08
CA TYR A 166 -0.97 -15.24 6.49
C TYR A 166 0.31 -14.55 5.98
N GLU A 167 0.22 -13.61 5.03
CA GLU A 167 1.35 -13.12 4.22
C GLU A 167 2.24 -12.08 4.90
N ALA A 168 1.78 -11.40 5.95
CA ALA A 168 2.61 -10.40 6.63
C ALA A 168 3.78 -11.05 7.39
N MET A 169 4.96 -11.12 6.76
CA MET A 169 6.19 -11.63 7.38
C MET A 169 7.01 -10.54 8.05
N THR A 170 7.18 -9.39 7.38
CA THR A 170 7.98 -8.25 7.88
C THR A 170 7.13 -7.06 8.25
N GLY A 171 5.89 -7.05 7.80
CA GLY A 171 4.92 -6.02 8.08
C GLY A 171 3.78 -5.97 7.09
N GLN A 172 2.97 -4.95 7.28
CA GLN A 172 1.80 -4.69 6.47
C GLN A 172 1.72 -3.20 6.19
N ILE A 173 1.36 -2.84 4.98
CA ILE A 173 1.05 -1.48 4.57
C ILE A 173 -0.39 -1.47 4.06
N ASN A 174 -1.26 -0.69 4.69
CA ASN A 174 -2.64 -0.49 4.26
C ASN A 174 -2.83 0.93 3.76
N VAL A 175 -3.37 1.04 2.56
CA VAL A 175 -3.72 2.32 1.92
C VAL A 175 -5.20 2.59 2.15
N GLU A 176 -5.52 3.69 2.81
CA GLU A 176 -6.89 4.19 2.93
C GLU A 176 -7.08 5.33 1.94
N TYR A 177 -8.04 5.20 1.04
CA TYR A 177 -8.41 6.25 0.09
C TYR A 177 -9.38 7.26 0.72
N LEU A 178 -9.63 8.37 0.05
CA LEU A 178 -10.74 9.26 0.31
C LEU A 178 -12.05 8.44 0.37
N LYS A 179 -13.00 8.88 1.18
CA LYS A 179 -14.22 8.10 1.43
C LYS A 179 -15.45 8.79 0.85
N PRO A 180 -16.38 8.05 0.24
CA PRO A 180 -17.63 8.62 -0.28
C PRO A 180 -18.48 9.34 0.78
N GLU A 181 -18.38 8.92 2.06
CA GLU A 181 -19.07 9.54 3.19
C GLU A 181 -18.37 10.78 3.78
N ASP A 182 -17.21 11.16 3.26
CA ASP A 182 -16.52 12.38 3.64
C ASP A 182 -17.30 13.63 3.17
N GLU A 183 -16.79 14.82 3.38
CA GLU A 183 -17.49 16.05 3.00
C GLU A 183 -17.70 16.14 1.48
N GLN A 184 -18.91 16.53 1.07
CA GLN A 184 -19.25 16.70 -0.33
C GLN A 184 -18.40 17.81 -0.97
N GLY A 185 -17.84 17.55 -2.14
CA GLY A 185 -17.02 18.52 -2.85
C GLY A 185 -16.41 17.98 -4.12
N VAL A 186 -15.78 18.87 -4.85
CA VAL A 186 -14.94 18.55 -6.01
C VAL A 186 -13.58 19.17 -5.77
N SER A 187 -12.52 18.39 -5.95
CA SER A 187 -11.15 18.86 -5.85
C SER A 187 -10.40 18.54 -7.15
N ILE A 188 -9.58 19.45 -7.59
CA ILE A 188 -8.70 19.28 -8.74
C ILE A 188 -7.29 19.63 -8.29
N ASN A 189 -6.36 18.75 -8.57
CA ASN A 189 -4.95 18.92 -8.28
C ASN A 189 -4.14 18.74 -9.56
N ILE A 190 -3.26 19.69 -9.85
CA ILE A 190 -2.35 19.63 -10.99
C ILE A 190 -0.93 19.77 -10.45
N TYR A 191 -0.06 18.90 -10.90
CA TYR A 191 1.37 18.90 -10.58
C TYR A 191 2.19 18.92 -11.87
N SER A 192 3.28 19.68 -11.88
CA SER A 192 4.29 19.64 -12.93
C SER A 192 5.66 19.89 -12.33
N ASN A 193 6.69 19.30 -12.92
CA ASN A 193 8.07 19.49 -12.50
C ASN A 193 8.99 19.89 -13.68
N THR A 194 10.25 20.17 -13.36
CA THR A 194 11.27 20.57 -14.35
C THR A 194 11.70 19.44 -15.30
N MET A 195 11.31 18.18 -14.98
CA MET A 195 11.55 17.01 -15.83
C MET A 195 10.41 16.78 -16.84
N ALA A 196 9.56 17.82 -17.04
CA ALA A 196 8.41 17.79 -17.94
C ALA A 196 7.36 16.69 -17.60
N LYS A 197 7.31 16.26 -16.34
CA LYS A 197 6.23 15.42 -15.82
C LYS A 197 4.99 16.28 -15.55
N ILE A 198 3.84 15.81 -15.99
CA ILE A 198 2.54 16.43 -15.74
C ILE A 198 1.63 15.41 -15.09
N GLU A 199 0.96 15.80 -14.02
CA GLU A 199 -0.10 15.02 -13.38
C GLU A 199 -1.35 15.88 -13.20
N ALA A 200 -2.51 15.26 -13.42
CA ALA A 200 -3.81 15.86 -13.14
C ALA A 200 -4.65 14.87 -12.35
N ASN A 201 -5.16 15.32 -11.23
CA ASN A 201 -6.02 14.54 -10.35
C ASN A 201 -7.34 15.27 -10.15
N ALA A 202 -8.43 14.52 -10.16
CA ALA A 202 -9.75 15.03 -9.82
C ALA A 202 -10.46 14.05 -8.88
N ASP A 203 -11.06 14.57 -7.83
CA ASP A 203 -11.96 13.84 -6.96
C ASP A 203 -13.30 14.55 -6.86
N ALA A 204 -14.39 13.79 -6.89
CA ALA A 204 -15.75 14.30 -6.76
C ALA A 204 -16.54 13.41 -5.81
N ASN A 205 -16.91 13.97 -4.67
CA ASN A 205 -17.71 13.31 -3.65
C ASN A 205 -19.14 13.87 -3.66
N LEU A 206 -20.12 12.99 -3.85
CA LEU A 206 -21.53 13.35 -4.00
C LEU A 206 -22.40 12.58 -3.00
N HIS A 207 -23.17 13.30 -2.20
CA HIS A 207 -24.21 12.74 -1.34
C HIS A 207 -25.54 12.71 -2.10
N ILE A 208 -26.07 11.51 -2.34
CA ILE A 208 -27.29 11.33 -3.14
C ILE A 208 -28.50 11.74 -2.29
N GLY A 209 -29.33 12.62 -2.84
CA GLY A 209 -30.45 13.19 -2.10
C GLY A 209 -30.07 14.10 -0.93
N GLY A 210 -28.80 14.56 -0.86
CA GLY A 210 -28.29 15.35 0.27
C GLY A 210 -28.05 14.55 1.54
N ASN A 211 -28.12 13.23 1.47
CA ASN A 211 -27.97 12.32 2.61
C ASN A 211 -26.59 11.63 2.57
N LYS A 212 -25.79 11.82 3.63
CA LYS A 212 -24.47 11.16 3.80
C LYS A 212 -24.54 9.64 3.85
N ASN A 213 -25.72 9.08 4.13
CA ASN A 213 -25.90 7.63 4.20
C ASN A 213 -25.92 6.93 2.84
N LEU A 214 -26.07 7.67 1.75
CA LEU A 214 -25.90 7.17 0.39
C LEU A 214 -25.01 8.14 -0.38
N SER A 215 -23.78 7.72 -0.62
CA SER A 215 -22.77 8.58 -1.20
C SER A 215 -21.98 7.84 -2.29
N THR A 216 -21.50 8.60 -3.26
CA THR A 216 -20.56 8.09 -4.27
C THR A 216 -19.40 9.05 -4.44
N GLU A 217 -18.25 8.49 -4.76
CA GLU A 217 -17.02 9.21 -5.03
C GLU A 217 -16.41 8.72 -6.32
N VAL A 218 -15.98 9.66 -7.14
CA VAL A 218 -15.22 9.40 -8.37
C VAL A 218 -13.84 9.98 -8.19
N LEU A 219 -12.82 9.13 -8.39
CA LEU A 219 -11.41 9.48 -8.36
C LEU A 219 -10.85 9.30 -9.78
N ALA A 220 -10.23 10.33 -10.33
CA ALA A 220 -9.60 10.29 -11.64
C ALA A 220 -8.16 10.79 -11.55
N HIS A 221 -7.25 10.13 -12.26
CA HIS A 221 -5.84 10.48 -12.33
C HIS A 221 -5.31 10.30 -13.75
N PHE A 222 -4.48 11.24 -14.14
CA PHE A 222 -3.68 11.23 -15.35
C PHE A 222 -2.26 11.61 -15.02
N GLU A 223 -1.30 10.84 -15.56
CA GLU A 223 0.13 11.15 -15.50
C GLU A 223 0.74 11.02 -16.89
N ASP A 224 1.60 11.97 -17.27
CA ASP A 224 2.45 11.86 -18.45
C ASP A 224 3.86 12.38 -18.12
N ASN A 225 4.82 11.46 -18.07
CA ASN A 225 6.25 11.74 -18.01
C ASN A 225 6.86 11.43 -19.36
N TYR A 226 6.81 12.40 -20.29
CA TYR A 226 7.19 12.18 -21.69
C TYR A 226 8.65 12.49 -22.00
N SER A 227 9.41 13.06 -21.05
CA SER A 227 10.80 13.42 -21.29
C SER A 227 11.72 12.21 -21.27
N GLN A 228 12.64 12.15 -22.23
CA GLN A 228 13.77 11.22 -22.18
C GLN A 228 14.90 11.92 -21.43
N HIS A 229 15.23 11.45 -20.25
CA HIS A 229 16.27 12.01 -19.42
C HIS A 229 17.45 11.05 -19.30
N ASP A 230 18.62 11.55 -19.66
CA ASP A 230 19.91 10.88 -19.60
C ASP A 230 20.89 11.90 -18.98
N GLY A 231 20.97 11.92 -17.66
CA GLY A 231 21.71 12.94 -16.90
C GLY A 231 23.20 12.63 -16.77
N ASN A 232 23.61 11.43 -17.10
CA ASN A 232 25.01 10.97 -17.05
C ASN A 232 25.63 10.74 -18.43
N ASP A 233 24.86 11.00 -19.52
CA ASP A 233 25.25 10.85 -20.92
C ASP A 233 25.76 9.44 -21.28
N ASP A 234 25.22 8.39 -20.64
CA ASP A 234 25.58 7.00 -20.94
C ASP A 234 24.78 6.40 -22.10
N GLY A 235 23.82 7.15 -22.62
CA GLY A 235 22.96 6.74 -23.72
C GLY A 235 21.77 5.90 -23.31
N PHE A 236 21.48 5.78 -21.99
CA PHE A 236 20.29 5.15 -21.45
C PHE A 236 19.43 6.16 -20.69
N GLN A 237 18.14 5.92 -20.68
CA GLN A 237 17.22 6.74 -19.88
C GLN A 237 17.41 6.42 -18.39
N ASP A 238 17.56 7.45 -17.54
CA ASP A 238 17.64 7.34 -16.07
C ASP A 238 16.30 6.88 -15.47
N GLU A 239 15.18 7.32 -16.07
CA GLU A 239 13.82 6.98 -15.67
C GLU A 239 12.96 6.65 -16.90
N PRO A 240 12.01 5.72 -16.79
CA PRO A 240 11.10 5.44 -17.89
C PRO A 240 10.16 6.61 -18.16
N GLN A 241 9.80 6.79 -19.40
CA GLN A 241 8.62 7.56 -19.78
C GLN A 241 7.38 6.78 -19.36
N VAL A 242 6.46 7.43 -18.65
CA VAL A 242 5.24 6.80 -18.13
C VAL A 242 4.04 7.61 -18.54
N ARG A 243 3.04 6.95 -19.14
CA ARG A 243 1.71 7.52 -19.36
C ARG A 243 0.68 6.64 -18.67
N GLN A 244 -0.06 7.24 -17.72
CA GLN A 244 -0.99 6.50 -16.87
C GLN A 244 -2.35 7.18 -16.80
N TYR A 245 -3.39 6.35 -16.80
CA TYR A 245 -4.79 6.75 -16.59
C TYR A 245 -5.39 5.87 -15.52
N ASN A 246 -5.91 6.46 -14.45
CA ASN A 246 -6.62 5.74 -13.39
C ASN A 246 -8.00 6.35 -13.23
N LEU A 247 -8.98 5.49 -13.05
CA LEU A 247 -10.34 5.87 -12.73
C LEU A 247 -10.89 4.92 -11.67
N GLN A 248 -11.48 5.46 -10.61
CA GLN A 248 -12.14 4.67 -9.59
C GLN A 248 -13.49 5.30 -9.26
N ASN A 249 -14.53 4.47 -9.14
CA ASN A 249 -15.84 4.86 -8.61
C ASN A 249 -16.14 4.06 -7.37
N ARG A 250 -16.51 4.74 -6.29
CA ARG A 250 -16.68 4.19 -4.94
C ARG A 250 -18.06 4.56 -4.42
N TRP A 251 -18.67 3.65 -3.67
CA TRP A 251 -20.00 3.79 -3.12
C TRP A 251 -20.01 3.49 -1.63
N TYR A 252 -20.81 4.24 -0.92
CA TYR A 252 -21.13 4.02 0.48
C TYR A 252 -22.65 4.03 0.66
N TRP A 253 -23.15 3.05 1.39
CA TRP A 253 -24.54 3.01 1.81
C TRP A 253 -24.65 2.51 3.24
N LYS A 254 -25.41 3.24 4.08
CA LYS A 254 -25.72 2.89 5.46
C LYS A 254 -27.21 2.97 5.69
N SER A 255 -27.78 1.94 6.31
CA SER A 255 -29.19 1.88 6.69
C SER A 255 -29.33 1.05 7.96
N GLY A 256 -29.76 1.68 9.06
CA GLY A 256 -29.83 1.02 10.36
C GLY A 256 -28.50 0.39 10.80
N GLY A 257 -28.51 -0.90 11.11
CA GLY A 257 -27.32 -1.68 11.46
C GLY A 257 -26.52 -2.22 10.26
N TYR A 258 -26.89 -1.88 9.02
CA TYR A 258 -26.18 -2.33 7.82
C TYR A 258 -25.32 -1.23 7.21
N MET A 259 -24.15 -1.62 6.72
CA MET A 259 -23.18 -0.73 6.06
C MET A 259 -22.55 -1.44 4.85
N LEU A 260 -22.51 -0.75 3.73
CA LEU A 260 -21.90 -1.21 2.48
C LEU A 260 -20.83 -0.21 2.02
N HIS A 261 -19.65 -0.71 1.71
CA HIS A 261 -18.68 -0.04 0.86
C HIS A 261 -18.42 -0.91 -0.37
N ALA A 262 -18.49 -0.33 -1.54
CA ALA A 262 -18.20 -1.02 -2.79
C ALA A 262 -17.46 -0.09 -3.75
N GLY A 263 -16.71 -0.65 -4.66
CA GLY A 263 -16.05 0.17 -5.68
C GLY A 263 -15.51 -0.67 -6.83
N VAL A 264 -15.31 0.03 -7.95
CA VAL A 264 -14.69 -0.49 -9.16
C VAL A 264 -13.60 0.45 -9.60
N GLY A 265 -12.51 -0.09 -10.13
CA GLY A 265 -11.36 0.68 -10.58
C GLY A 265 -10.81 0.17 -11.92
N PHE A 266 -10.22 1.08 -12.65
CA PHE A 266 -9.53 0.83 -13.90
C PHE A 266 -8.22 1.59 -13.92
N LEU A 267 -7.15 0.94 -14.39
CA LEU A 267 -5.85 1.54 -14.66
C LEU A 267 -5.37 1.09 -16.04
N LYS A 268 -4.83 2.03 -16.79
CA LYS A 268 -4.01 1.78 -17.97
C LYS A 268 -2.70 2.52 -17.84
N GLU A 269 -1.59 1.81 -18.03
CA GLU A 269 -0.25 2.39 -18.02
C GLU A 269 0.55 1.90 -19.22
N ASP A 270 1.20 2.83 -19.91
CA ASP A 270 2.21 2.57 -20.93
C ASP A 270 3.55 3.13 -20.44
N ARG A 271 4.58 2.29 -20.43
CA ARG A 271 5.92 2.59 -19.93
C ARG A 271 6.94 2.28 -20.99
N THR A 272 7.84 3.24 -21.28
CA THR A 272 8.88 3.10 -22.31
C THR A 272 10.21 3.56 -21.75
N SER A 273 11.27 2.78 -21.98
CA SER A 273 12.63 3.11 -21.57
C SER A 273 13.68 2.41 -22.45
N GLY A 274 14.93 2.46 -22.02
CA GLY A 274 16.07 1.87 -22.71
C GLY A 274 17.02 2.94 -23.26
N GLN A 275 17.65 2.68 -24.40
CA GLN A 275 18.60 3.61 -25.00
C GLN A 275 17.90 4.86 -25.54
N THR A 276 18.55 6.02 -25.37
CA THR A 276 18.08 7.29 -25.96
C THR A 276 18.24 7.28 -27.48
N THR A 277 17.42 8.06 -28.21
CA THR A 277 17.51 8.15 -29.68
C THR A 277 18.75 8.89 -30.18
N HIS A 278 19.45 9.59 -29.28
CA HIS A 278 20.59 10.47 -29.60
C HIS A 278 21.96 9.82 -29.38
N THR A 279 22.03 8.52 -29.08
CA THR A 279 23.31 7.83 -28.93
C THR A 279 24.07 7.76 -30.25
N HIS A 280 25.14 8.53 -30.36
CA HIS A 280 26.05 8.55 -31.49
C HIS A 280 26.87 7.24 -31.69
N HIS A 281 26.64 6.25 -30.82
CA HIS A 281 27.45 5.02 -30.78
C HIS A 281 26.74 3.77 -31.31
N LEU A 282 25.51 3.90 -31.84
CA LEU A 282 24.87 2.77 -32.49
C LEU A 282 25.56 2.49 -33.82
N ALA A 283 26.03 1.26 -34.01
CA ALA A 283 26.50 0.82 -35.32
C ALA A 283 25.38 1.00 -36.37
N VAL A 284 25.75 1.44 -37.57
CA VAL A 284 24.80 1.64 -38.66
C VAL A 284 24.00 0.36 -38.89
N GLY A 285 22.66 0.46 -38.78
CA GLY A 285 21.74 -0.65 -38.97
C GLY A 285 21.27 -1.34 -37.70
N ASN A 286 21.78 -0.99 -36.50
CA ASN A 286 21.28 -1.53 -35.25
C ASN A 286 20.16 -0.67 -34.67
N SER A 287 19.06 -1.31 -34.27
CA SER A 287 18.02 -0.63 -33.51
C SER A 287 18.45 -0.45 -32.05
N PRO A 288 18.14 0.69 -31.41
CA PRO A 288 18.45 0.88 -30.00
C PRO A 288 17.69 -0.13 -29.13
N TYR A 289 18.31 -0.54 -28.03
CA TYR A 289 17.65 -1.38 -27.02
C TYR A 289 16.45 -0.63 -26.44
N ARG A 290 15.27 -1.21 -26.51
CA ARG A 290 14.03 -0.62 -26.01
C ARG A 290 13.31 -1.56 -25.06
N ILE A 291 12.71 -0.96 -24.03
CA ILE A 291 11.79 -1.62 -23.13
C ILE A 291 10.44 -0.93 -23.28
N ASN A 292 9.39 -1.72 -23.52
CA ASN A 292 8.02 -1.24 -23.56
C ASN A 292 7.17 -2.15 -22.68
N ILE A 293 6.43 -1.57 -21.73
CA ILE A 293 5.57 -2.30 -20.81
C ILE A 293 4.19 -1.64 -20.85
N GLY A 294 3.20 -2.35 -21.38
CA GLY A 294 1.80 -1.93 -21.39
C GLY A 294 1.01 -2.73 -20.34
N THR A 295 0.30 -2.05 -19.48
CA THR A 295 -0.47 -2.64 -18.38
C THR A 295 -1.91 -2.17 -18.43
N ASN A 296 -2.86 -3.12 -18.30
CA ASN A 296 -4.25 -2.84 -17.97
C ASN A 296 -4.59 -3.55 -16.66
N ARG A 297 -5.25 -2.84 -15.75
CA ARG A 297 -5.69 -3.40 -14.48
C ARG A 297 -7.12 -3.02 -14.19
N TYR A 298 -7.90 -4.00 -13.78
CA TYR A 298 -9.29 -3.85 -13.37
C TYR A 298 -9.43 -4.34 -11.93
N GLU A 299 -10.12 -3.59 -11.10
CA GLU A 299 -10.32 -3.89 -9.70
C GLU A 299 -11.78 -3.74 -9.32
N ALA A 300 -12.27 -4.60 -8.43
CA ALA A 300 -13.54 -4.43 -7.76
C ALA A 300 -13.44 -4.90 -6.32
N TYR A 301 -14.13 -4.21 -5.42
CA TYR A 301 -14.20 -4.62 -4.02
C TYR A 301 -15.59 -4.37 -3.45
N MET A 302 -15.90 -5.11 -2.39
CA MET A 302 -17.16 -5.00 -1.67
C MET A 302 -16.95 -5.36 -0.19
N LYS A 303 -17.53 -4.56 0.71
CA LYS A 303 -17.51 -4.80 2.15
C LYS A 303 -18.91 -4.56 2.70
N HIS A 304 -19.53 -5.61 3.21
CA HIS A 304 -20.80 -5.59 3.92
C HIS A 304 -20.53 -5.73 5.42
N ALA A 305 -21.11 -4.87 6.23
CA ALA A 305 -21.08 -5.00 7.68
C ALA A 305 -22.51 -4.99 8.24
N PHE A 306 -22.80 -5.96 9.08
CA PHE A 306 -24.04 -6.10 9.80
C PHE A 306 -23.76 -5.93 11.29
N ILE A 307 -24.18 -4.81 11.86
CA ILE A 307 -24.06 -4.51 13.28
C ILE A 307 -25.23 -5.18 14.00
N LEU A 308 -24.96 -6.24 14.75
CA LEU A 308 -25.97 -7.04 15.46
C LEU A 308 -26.27 -6.46 16.84
N ASP A 309 -25.21 -6.02 17.55
CA ASP A 309 -25.31 -5.37 18.85
C ASP A 309 -24.30 -4.23 18.95
N PRO A 310 -24.76 -2.97 18.86
CA PRO A 310 -23.87 -1.80 18.98
C PRO A 310 -23.21 -1.67 20.36
N THR A 311 -23.85 -2.18 21.44
CA THR A 311 -23.36 -2.04 22.81
C THR A 311 -22.12 -2.89 23.06
N HIS A 312 -22.08 -4.09 22.51
CA HIS A 312 -20.93 -5.00 22.59
C HIS A 312 -20.06 -4.95 21.32
N GLY A 313 -20.40 -4.08 20.34
CA GLY A 313 -19.70 -4.03 19.07
C GLY A 313 -19.79 -5.34 18.27
N THR A 314 -20.85 -6.15 18.52
CA THR A 314 -21.06 -7.43 17.85
C THR A 314 -21.44 -7.19 16.40
N ASN A 315 -20.66 -7.71 15.49
CA ASN A 315 -20.89 -7.53 14.05
C ASN A 315 -20.46 -8.75 13.24
N ILE A 316 -21.03 -8.85 12.05
CA ILE A 316 -20.61 -9.76 11.00
C ILE A 316 -20.21 -8.92 9.80
N ALA A 317 -19.02 -9.16 9.26
CA ALA A 317 -18.56 -8.52 8.04
C ALA A 317 -18.27 -9.56 6.95
N LEU A 318 -18.83 -9.33 5.76
CA LEU A 318 -18.46 -10.04 4.55
C LEU A 318 -17.73 -9.08 3.64
N MET A 319 -16.49 -9.38 3.30
CA MET A 319 -15.67 -8.51 2.47
C MET A 319 -14.91 -9.31 1.44
N GLY A 320 -14.64 -8.66 0.32
CA GLY A 320 -13.85 -9.27 -0.73
C GLY A 320 -13.43 -8.28 -1.79
N ASN A 321 -12.46 -8.69 -2.56
CA ASN A 321 -12.01 -7.98 -3.75
C ASN A 321 -11.60 -8.97 -4.84
N MET A 322 -11.58 -8.45 -6.06
CA MET A 322 -11.02 -9.12 -7.22
C MET A 322 -10.21 -8.14 -8.05
N SER A 323 -9.17 -8.64 -8.69
CA SER A 323 -8.41 -7.88 -9.66
C SER A 323 -8.02 -8.72 -10.86
N ILE A 324 -7.92 -8.07 -12.02
CA ILE A 324 -7.39 -8.62 -13.26
C ILE A 324 -6.25 -7.70 -13.66
N HIS A 325 -5.05 -8.26 -13.82
CA HIS A 325 -3.86 -7.54 -14.23
C HIS A 325 -3.30 -8.17 -15.50
N GLU A 326 -3.31 -7.40 -16.57
CA GLU A 326 -2.81 -7.79 -17.89
C GLU A 326 -1.59 -6.93 -18.21
N GLN A 327 -0.45 -7.57 -18.42
CA GLN A 327 0.77 -6.87 -18.80
C GLN A 327 1.39 -7.52 -20.02
N LYS A 328 1.76 -6.67 -20.99
CA LYS A 328 2.54 -7.06 -22.18
C LYS A 328 3.82 -6.25 -22.19
N ALA A 329 4.94 -6.93 -22.20
CA ALA A 329 6.24 -6.30 -22.08
C ALA A 329 7.23 -6.81 -23.12
N ASN A 330 8.00 -5.89 -23.68
CA ASN A 330 9.16 -6.18 -24.51
C ASN A 330 10.41 -5.66 -23.80
N TYR A 331 11.40 -6.53 -23.61
CA TYR A 331 12.73 -6.21 -23.08
C TYR A 331 13.74 -6.52 -24.18
N GLY A 332 13.93 -5.59 -25.11
CA GLY A 332 14.68 -5.85 -26.34
C GLY A 332 14.04 -6.97 -27.14
N ILE A 333 14.73 -8.12 -27.28
CA ILE A 333 14.23 -9.30 -28.01
C ILE A 333 13.36 -10.23 -27.16
N LYS A 334 13.25 -10.02 -25.85
CA LYS A 334 12.42 -10.82 -24.95
C LYS A 334 11.00 -10.25 -24.93
N HIS A 335 10.02 -11.08 -25.20
CA HIS A 335 8.61 -10.74 -25.11
C HIS A 335 7.96 -11.49 -23.95
N TYR A 336 7.34 -10.76 -23.05
CA TYR A 336 6.69 -11.31 -21.85
C TYR A 336 5.25 -10.83 -21.75
N ASP A 337 4.33 -11.78 -21.72
CA ASP A 337 2.92 -11.55 -21.47
C ASP A 337 2.51 -12.22 -20.16
N VAL A 338 1.77 -11.50 -19.34
CA VAL A 338 1.18 -12.04 -18.12
C VAL A 338 -0.28 -11.61 -17.99
N ASN A 339 -1.12 -12.57 -17.62
CA ASN A 339 -2.50 -12.35 -17.21
C ASN A 339 -2.68 -12.96 -15.82
N GLU A 340 -2.89 -12.10 -14.84
CA GLU A 340 -3.08 -12.46 -13.44
C GLU A 340 -4.49 -12.10 -13.00
N LYS A 341 -5.14 -13.02 -12.28
CA LYS A 341 -6.47 -12.83 -11.70
C LYS A 341 -6.43 -13.23 -10.24
N ASN A 342 -6.72 -12.29 -9.36
CA ASN A 342 -6.74 -12.50 -7.93
C ASN A 342 -8.16 -12.31 -7.42
N ALA A 343 -8.60 -13.16 -6.50
CA ALA A 343 -9.85 -13.01 -5.78
C ALA A 343 -9.65 -13.32 -4.30
N TYR A 344 -10.19 -12.50 -3.45
CA TYR A 344 -10.20 -12.68 -2.00
C TYR A 344 -11.61 -12.49 -1.46
N ALA A 345 -12.01 -13.37 -0.55
CA ALA A 345 -13.23 -13.23 0.23
C ALA A 345 -12.97 -13.56 1.70
N SER A 346 -13.62 -12.85 2.60
CA SER A 346 -13.53 -13.09 4.04
C SER A 346 -14.86 -12.83 4.72
N LEU A 347 -15.29 -13.77 5.56
CA LEU A 347 -16.41 -13.65 6.48
C LEU A 347 -15.86 -13.55 7.90
N MET A 348 -16.13 -12.47 8.58
CA MET A 348 -15.63 -12.16 9.91
C MET A 348 -16.79 -11.96 10.89
N PHE A 349 -16.67 -12.55 12.06
CA PHE A 349 -17.48 -12.26 13.25
C PHE A 349 -16.60 -11.59 14.30
N GLU A 350 -17.09 -10.55 14.94
CA GLU A 350 -16.38 -9.87 16.02
C GLU A 350 -17.36 -9.47 17.12
N THR A 351 -16.92 -9.61 18.38
CA THR A 351 -17.70 -9.21 19.56
C THR A 351 -16.79 -8.83 20.73
N ASN A 352 -17.25 -7.91 21.57
CA ASN A 352 -16.63 -7.57 22.85
C ASN A 352 -17.41 -8.19 23.99
N ILE A 353 -16.70 -8.84 24.90
CA ILE A 353 -17.28 -9.43 26.12
C ILE A 353 -16.72 -8.66 27.32
N ALA A 354 -17.61 -8.12 28.16
CA ALA A 354 -17.25 -7.36 29.35
C ALA A 354 -16.22 -6.23 29.11
N GLU A 355 -16.30 -5.55 27.97
CA GLU A 355 -15.47 -4.39 27.55
C GLU A 355 -13.96 -4.65 27.42
N VAL A 356 -13.43 -5.66 28.09
CA VAL A 356 -11.99 -5.98 28.13
C VAL A 356 -11.60 -7.14 27.24
N HIS A 357 -12.53 -7.96 26.81
CA HIS A 357 -12.31 -9.12 25.97
C HIS A 357 -12.89 -8.90 24.57
N ASN A 358 -12.04 -8.94 23.55
CA ASN A 358 -12.49 -8.93 22.14
C ASN A 358 -12.20 -10.28 21.53
N LEU A 359 -13.21 -10.89 20.95
CA LEU A 359 -13.12 -12.14 20.21
C LEU A 359 -13.45 -11.88 18.75
N SER A 360 -12.60 -12.33 17.86
CA SER A 360 -12.84 -12.32 16.42
C SER A 360 -12.55 -13.70 15.83
N ALA A 361 -13.47 -14.19 15.00
CA ALA A 361 -13.30 -15.42 14.26
C ALA A 361 -13.74 -15.22 12.82
N GLY A 362 -13.19 -15.98 11.90
CA GLY A 362 -13.59 -15.82 10.51
C GLY A 362 -13.06 -16.91 9.59
N LEU A 363 -13.63 -16.87 8.39
CA LEU A 363 -13.25 -17.71 7.25
C LEU A 363 -12.74 -16.82 6.14
N SER A 364 -11.82 -17.33 5.35
CA SER A 364 -11.34 -16.61 4.16
C SER A 364 -11.06 -17.56 3.01
N LEU A 365 -11.05 -17.02 1.82
CA LEU A 365 -10.68 -17.71 0.59
C LEU A 365 -9.80 -16.77 -0.23
N ASN A 366 -8.61 -17.22 -0.58
CA ASN A 366 -7.77 -16.64 -1.62
C ASN A 366 -7.82 -17.52 -2.86
N HIS A 367 -7.87 -16.91 -4.02
CA HIS A 367 -7.67 -17.58 -5.30
C HIS A 367 -6.78 -16.72 -6.18
N ASP A 368 -5.65 -17.28 -6.59
CA ASP A 368 -4.68 -16.66 -7.46
C ASP A 368 -4.55 -17.51 -8.73
N TYR A 369 -4.73 -16.86 -9.89
CA TYR A 369 -4.54 -17.45 -11.20
C TYR A 369 -3.55 -16.59 -11.98
N LEU A 370 -2.49 -17.21 -12.47
CA LEU A 370 -1.41 -16.54 -13.18
C LEU A 370 -1.05 -17.32 -14.45
N ARG A 371 -1.25 -16.71 -15.60
CA ARG A 371 -0.80 -17.23 -16.88
C ARG A 371 0.34 -16.37 -17.40
N GLN A 372 1.49 -16.98 -17.63
CA GLN A 372 2.71 -16.31 -18.06
C GLN A 372 3.23 -16.92 -19.37
N ASN A 373 3.69 -16.07 -20.27
CA ASN A 373 4.32 -16.47 -21.51
C ASN A 373 5.57 -15.62 -21.75
N LEU A 374 6.72 -16.28 -21.84
CA LEU A 374 8.01 -15.65 -22.16
C LEU A 374 8.52 -16.23 -23.48
N MET A 375 8.73 -15.37 -24.46
CA MET A 375 9.21 -15.72 -25.79
C MET A 375 10.37 -14.82 -26.21
N LEU A 376 11.12 -15.27 -27.22
CA LEU A 376 12.05 -14.43 -27.95
C LEU A 376 11.41 -13.99 -29.28
N THR A 377 11.53 -12.70 -29.60
CA THR A 377 10.94 -12.13 -30.83
C THR A 377 11.68 -12.54 -32.10
N SER A 378 12.93 -13.02 -31.98
CA SER A 378 13.73 -13.48 -33.11
C SER A 378 14.64 -14.64 -32.70
N SER A 379 14.47 -15.78 -33.34
CA SER A 379 15.35 -16.95 -33.18
C SER A 379 16.75 -16.74 -33.81
N SER A 380 16.86 -15.80 -34.77
CA SER A 380 18.14 -15.52 -35.47
C SER A 380 19.11 -14.65 -34.65
N ALA A 381 18.65 -14.04 -33.55
CA ALA A 381 19.47 -13.22 -32.67
C ALA A 381 20.18 -14.03 -31.56
N ILE A 382 19.90 -15.33 -31.46
CA ILE A 382 20.51 -16.22 -30.48
C ILE A 382 21.64 -16.98 -31.18
N PRO A 383 22.89 -16.90 -30.70
CA PRO A 383 23.92 -17.82 -31.14
C PRO A 383 23.43 -19.27 -30.98
N SER A 384 23.67 -20.11 -31.97
CA SER A 384 23.19 -21.52 -32.03
C SER A 384 23.48 -22.30 -30.76
N ASP A 385 24.56 -21.98 -30.07
CA ASP A 385 24.99 -22.61 -28.82
C ASP A 385 24.10 -22.27 -27.61
N TYR A 386 23.29 -21.21 -27.68
CA TYR A 386 22.38 -20.76 -26.62
C TYR A 386 20.91 -20.97 -26.92
N GLY A 387 20.55 -21.33 -28.17
CA GLY A 387 19.16 -21.47 -28.60
C GLY A 387 18.32 -22.49 -27.84
N ASN A 388 18.97 -23.52 -27.28
CA ASN A 388 18.34 -24.55 -26.45
C ASN A 388 18.32 -24.19 -24.96
N LEU A 389 18.98 -23.13 -24.54
CA LEU A 389 19.13 -22.71 -23.14
C LEU A 389 18.14 -21.63 -22.70
N TYR A 390 17.46 -20.97 -23.65
CA TYR A 390 16.41 -20.01 -23.30
C TYR A 390 15.11 -20.77 -22.97
N PRO A 391 14.70 -20.80 -21.71
CA PRO A 391 13.43 -21.40 -21.38
C PRO A 391 12.32 -20.50 -21.96
N LEU A 392 11.66 -21.01 -23.00
CA LEU A 392 10.34 -20.51 -23.37
C LEU A 392 9.40 -20.90 -22.23
N ILE A 393 8.94 -19.95 -21.46
CA ILE A 393 8.03 -20.19 -20.35
C ILE A 393 6.61 -19.98 -20.89
N ASN A 394 5.84 -21.05 -20.92
CA ASN A 394 4.39 -20.98 -21.04
C ASN A 394 3.84 -21.70 -19.82
N ASN A 395 3.58 -20.96 -18.77
CA ASN A 395 3.21 -21.49 -17.48
C ASN A 395 1.85 -20.96 -17.02
N VAL A 396 1.08 -21.84 -16.41
CA VAL A 396 -0.18 -21.50 -15.74
C VAL A 396 -0.06 -21.97 -14.30
N GLU A 397 -0.15 -21.04 -13.39
CA GLU A 397 -0.22 -21.27 -11.95
C GLU A 397 -1.65 -21.02 -11.49
N SER A 398 -2.19 -21.88 -10.65
CA SER A 398 -3.50 -21.69 -10.02
C SER A 398 -3.43 -22.19 -8.60
N GLU A 399 -3.67 -21.31 -7.67
CA GLU A 399 -3.66 -21.62 -6.24
C GLU A 399 -4.97 -21.16 -5.59
N THR A 400 -5.56 -22.06 -4.81
CA THR A 400 -6.75 -21.75 -3.98
C THR A 400 -6.42 -22.06 -2.53
N THR A 401 -6.61 -21.07 -1.67
CA THR A 401 -6.24 -21.18 -0.26
C THR A 401 -7.43 -20.77 0.64
N PRO A 402 -8.34 -21.71 0.96
CA PRO A 402 -9.29 -21.53 2.05
C PRO A 402 -8.57 -21.50 3.40
N GLY A 403 -9.09 -20.72 4.33
CA GLY A 403 -8.53 -20.58 5.66
C GLY A 403 -9.57 -20.20 6.72
N ALA A 404 -9.25 -20.50 7.96
CA ALA A 404 -10.03 -20.13 9.12
C ALA A 404 -9.13 -19.54 10.20
N TYR A 405 -9.64 -18.60 10.97
CA TYR A 405 -8.87 -17.99 12.05
C TYR A 405 -9.74 -17.71 13.28
N ILE A 406 -9.06 -17.62 14.40
CA ILE A 406 -9.56 -17.10 15.66
C ILE A 406 -8.53 -16.14 16.26
N GLN A 407 -8.98 -15.02 16.79
CA GLN A 407 -8.15 -14.04 17.47
C GLN A 407 -8.84 -13.58 18.74
N TYR A 408 -8.11 -13.60 19.80
CA TYR A 408 -8.55 -13.09 21.10
C TYR A 408 -7.66 -11.93 21.52
N THR A 409 -8.28 -10.85 22.00
CA THR A 409 -7.60 -9.67 22.52
C THR A 409 -8.12 -9.36 23.92
N TYR A 410 -7.21 -9.34 24.88
CA TYR A 410 -7.45 -8.84 26.23
C TYR A 410 -6.97 -7.40 26.30
N ASN A 411 -7.82 -6.46 26.68
CA ASN A 411 -7.51 -5.03 26.75
C ASN A 411 -7.89 -4.47 28.13
N LEU A 412 -6.91 -4.34 29.01
CA LEU A 412 -7.12 -3.74 30.31
C LEU A 412 -6.84 -2.23 30.24
N HIS A 413 -7.91 -1.43 30.06
CA HIS A 413 -7.89 0.04 30.07
C HIS A 413 -6.83 0.66 29.15
N ASN A 414 -6.50 0.03 28.02
CA ASN A 414 -5.41 0.41 27.12
C ASN A 414 -3.99 0.43 27.73
N ARG A 415 -3.85 0.08 29.02
CA ARG A 415 -2.56 -0.02 29.71
C ARG A 415 -1.87 -1.36 29.49
N PHE A 416 -2.64 -2.44 29.47
CA PHE A 416 -2.13 -3.76 29.11
C PHE A 416 -3.04 -4.38 28.06
N ILE A 417 -2.46 -4.71 26.91
CA ILE A 417 -3.17 -5.36 25.81
C ILE A 417 -2.37 -6.59 25.43
N ALA A 418 -3.03 -7.75 25.45
CA ALA A 418 -2.48 -9.00 24.95
C ALA A 418 -3.38 -9.52 23.82
N MET A 419 -2.82 -9.80 22.66
CA MET A 419 -3.52 -10.32 21.50
C MET A 419 -2.86 -11.63 21.07
N ALA A 420 -3.65 -12.69 20.94
CA ALA A 420 -3.23 -13.98 20.42
C ALA A 420 -4.15 -14.38 19.28
N GLY A 421 -3.57 -14.78 18.17
CA GLY A 421 -4.27 -15.23 16.98
C GLY A 421 -3.70 -16.55 16.47
N LEU A 422 -4.59 -17.42 16.02
CA LEU A 422 -4.24 -18.65 15.34
C LEU A 422 -5.04 -18.73 14.04
N ARG A 423 -4.35 -19.07 12.96
CA ARG A 423 -4.94 -19.26 11.65
C ARG A 423 -4.45 -20.55 11.03
N ILE A 424 -5.34 -21.27 10.38
CA ILE A 424 -5.05 -22.46 9.59
C ILE A 424 -5.52 -22.24 8.17
N ASP A 425 -4.65 -22.50 7.21
CA ASP A 425 -4.90 -22.37 5.79
C ASP A 425 -4.50 -23.65 5.05
N HIS A 426 -5.19 -23.93 3.94
CA HIS A 426 -4.88 -25.06 3.08
C HIS A 426 -4.67 -24.59 1.65
N SER A 427 -3.41 -24.53 1.23
CA SER A 427 -3.07 -24.23 -0.17
C SER A 427 -3.26 -25.47 -1.03
N SER A 428 -3.91 -25.32 -2.19
CA SER A 428 -4.03 -26.39 -3.18
C SER A 428 -2.68 -26.83 -3.76
N VAL A 429 -1.61 -26.02 -3.58
CA VAL A 429 -0.25 -26.29 -4.10
C VAL A 429 0.68 -26.75 -2.99
N TYR A 430 0.65 -26.09 -1.82
CA TYR A 430 1.64 -26.28 -0.75
C TYR A 430 1.10 -27.05 0.47
N GLY A 431 -0.19 -27.42 0.46
CA GLY A 431 -0.82 -28.14 1.56
C GLY A 431 -1.21 -27.24 2.75
N THR A 432 -1.35 -27.85 3.92
CA THR A 432 -1.86 -27.19 5.11
C THR A 432 -0.73 -26.58 5.93
N PHE A 433 -0.96 -25.32 6.39
CA PHE A 433 -0.02 -24.61 7.27
C PHE A 433 -0.76 -23.81 8.34
N VAL A 434 -0.04 -23.49 9.42
CA VAL A 434 -0.59 -22.82 10.60
C VAL A 434 0.19 -21.55 10.91
N THR A 435 -0.54 -20.46 11.09
CA THR A 435 -0.01 -19.11 11.34
C THR A 435 -0.34 -18.64 12.76
N PRO A 436 0.51 -18.93 13.77
CA PRO A 436 0.37 -18.35 15.10
C PRO A 436 0.92 -16.93 15.15
N ARG A 437 0.23 -16.02 15.85
CA ARG A 437 0.67 -14.64 16.07
C ARG A 437 0.33 -14.19 17.49
N PHE A 438 1.26 -13.49 18.11
CA PHE A 438 1.13 -12.99 19.46
C PHE A 438 1.68 -11.57 19.57
N HIS A 439 0.94 -10.67 20.25
CA HIS A 439 1.34 -9.29 20.48
C HIS A 439 0.98 -8.89 21.89
N VAL A 440 1.88 -8.18 22.55
CA VAL A 440 1.66 -7.57 23.87
C VAL A 440 2.03 -6.10 23.81
N LYS A 441 1.20 -5.27 24.39
CA LYS A 441 1.49 -3.88 24.73
C LYS A 441 1.32 -3.72 26.23
N TRP A 442 2.31 -3.11 26.86
CA TRP A 442 2.25 -2.80 28.28
C TRP A 442 2.71 -1.36 28.54
N MET A 443 1.90 -0.60 29.25
CA MET A 443 2.19 0.76 29.69
C MET A 443 2.26 0.78 31.21
N PRO A 444 3.43 0.45 31.80
CA PRO A 444 3.59 0.48 33.24
C PRO A 444 3.37 1.88 33.83
N THR A 445 3.70 2.90 33.04
CA THR A 445 3.46 4.32 33.35
C THR A 445 2.96 5.04 32.10
N ASP A 446 2.46 6.25 32.24
CA ASP A 446 2.02 7.08 31.10
C ASP A 446 3.21 7.53 30.21
N PHE A 447 4.42 7.39 30.72
CA PHE A 447 5.65 7.79 30.03
C PHE A 447 6.32 6.65 29.26
N ILE A 448 5.99 5.39 29.57
CA ILE A 448 6.68 4.20 29.02
C ILE A 448 5.66 3.30 28.35
N THR A 449 5.93 2.94 27.12
CA THR A 449 5.17 1.91 26.39
C THR A 449 6.13 0.83 25.89
N LEU A 450 5.88 -0.40 26.32
CA LEU A 450 6.58 -1.59 25.86
C LEU A 450 5.71 -2.37 24.89
N ARG A 451 6.27 -2.91 23.80
CA ARG A 451 5.60 -3.85 22.91
C ARG A 451 6.48 -5.04 22.62
N LEU A 452 5.85 -6.19 22.55
CA LEU A 452 6.45 -7.46 22.15
C LEU A 452 5.57 -8.08 21.06
N SER A 453 6.19 -8.71 20.08
CA SER A 453 5.50 -9.47 19.05
C SER A 453 6.27 -10.72 18.67
N ALA A 454 5.55 -11.78 18.37
CA ALA A 454 6.10 -13.01 17.82
C ALA A 454 5.06 -13.64 16.88
N GLY A 455 5.49 -14.18 15.75
CA GLY A 455 4.56 -14.88 14.89
C GLY A 455 5.20 -15.40 13.62
N LYS A 456 4.47 -16.23 12.93
CA LYS A 456 4.86 -16.85 11.68
C LYS A 456 4.09 -16.26 10.51
N GLY A 457 4.74 -16.15 9.38
CA GLY A 457 4.13 -15.74 8.11
C GLY A 457 4.53 -16.70 7.00
N TYR A 458 3.67 -16.79 5.99
CA TYR A 458 3.87 -17.63 4.82
C TYR A 458 3.62 -16.85 3.54
N ARG A 459 4.20 -17.30 2.44
CA ARG A 459 4.01 -16.68 1.14
C ARG A 459 4.22 -17.68 0.02
N SER A 460 3.36 -17.66 -0.98
CA SER A 460 3.53 -18.39 -2.24
C SER A 460 4.38 -17.56 -3.21
N PRO A 461 5.54 -18.06 -3.69
CA PRO A 461 6.41 -17.30 -4.59
C PRO A 461 5.90 -17.36 -6.03
N HIS A 462 5.74 -16.18 -6.67
CA HIS A 462 5.49 -16.03 -8.11
C HIS A 462 6.76 -15.46 -8.77
N ALA A 463 7.81 -16.29 -8.84
CA ALA A 463 9.18 -15.86 -9.06
C ALA A 463 9.38 -14.99 -10.32
N LEU A 464 8.79 -15.37 -11.45
CA LEU A 464 8.92 -14.61 -12.71
C LEU A 464 8.10 -13.32 -12.65
N ALA A 465 6.83 -13.42 -12.26
CA ALA A 465 5.91 -12.28 -12.23
C ALA A 465 6.40 -11.16 -11.32
N GLU A 466 6.84 -11.51 -10.11
CA GLU A 466 7.32 -10.56 -9.10
C GLU A 466 8.68 -9.95 -9.41
N ASN A 467 9.44 -10.57 -10.31
CA ASN A 467 10.79 -10.17 -10.69
C ASN A 467 10.94 -9.99 -12.21
N ASN A 468 9.85 -9.65 -12.91
CA ASN A 468 9.85 -9.51 -14.36
C ASN A 468 10.84 -8.44 -14.87
N TYR A 469 11.18 -7.44 -14.05
CA TYR A 469 12.19 -6.44 -14.33
C TYR A 469 13.59 -7.04 -14.55
N LEU A 470 13.89 -8.24 -14.03
CA LEU A 470 15.17 -8.92 -14.27
C LEU A 470 15.39 -9.25 -15.75
N MET A 471 14.32 -9.29 -16.55
CA MET A 471 14.40 -9.49 -17.99
C MET A 471 15.01 -8.31 -18.74
N ALA A 472 15.11 -7.13 -18.11
CA ALA A 472 15.80 -5.98 -18.67
C ALA A 472 17.31 -6.23 -18.86
N SER A 473 17.90 -7.12 -18.06
CA SER A 473 19.30 -7.51 -18.23
C SER A 473 19.48 -8.50 -19.39
N GLY A 474 20.70 -8.55 -19.97
CA GLY A 474 21.07 -9.54 -20.97
C GLY A 474 21.20 -10.98 -20.44
N ARG A 475 21.08 -11.18 -19.12
CA ARG A 475 21.26 -12.48 -18.47
C ARG A 475 20.09 -13.43 -18.73
N LEU A 476 20.40 -14.72 -18.74
CA LEU A 476 19.41 -15.81 -18.75
C LEU A 476 18.78 -15.93 -17.36
N LEU A 477 17.47 -15.96 -17.28
CA LEU A 477 16.75 -16.19 -16.03
C LEU A 477 16.40 -17.69 -15.91
N MET A 478 17.00 -18.36 -14.94
CA MET A 478 16.76 -19.77 -14.63
C MET A 478 15.97 -19.86 -13.32
N ILE A 479 14.77 -20.43 -13.38
CA ILE A 479 13.88 -20.58 -12.24
C ILE A 479 13.72 -22.04 -11.91
N ASP A 480 13.93 -22.41 -10.64
CA ASP A 480 13.65 -23.76 -10.16
C ASP A 480 12.16 -24.08 -10.32
N SER A 481 11.86 -25.19 -10.94
CA SER A 481 10.49 -25.66 -11.17
C SER A 481 9.77 -26.10 -9.90
N GLN A 482 10.50 -26.32 -8.80
CA GLN A 482 9.98 -26.80 -7.52
C GLN A 482 10.21 -25.77 -6.40
N LEU A 483 9.75 -24.55 -6.61
CA LEU A 483 9.78 -23.55 -5.56
C LEU A 483 8.84 -23.95 -4.43
N LYS A 484 9.35 -23.84 -3.20
CA LYS A 484 8.60 -24.14 -1.97
C LYS A 484 7.92 -22.88 -1.48
N GLN A 485 6.83 -23.06 -0.73
CA GLN A 485 6.21 -21.95 0.01
C GLN A 485 7.24 -21.31 0.94
N GLU A 486 7.37 -20.01 0.90
CA GLU A 486 8.24 -19.27 1.80
C GLU A 486 7.62 -19.18 3.20
N ALA A 487 8.44 -19.30 4.23
CA ALA A 487 8.01 -19.27 5.62
C ALA A 487 9.05 -18.59 6.49
N ALA A 488 8.60 -17.70 7.38
CA ALA A 488 9.48 -17.01 8.31
C ALA A 488 8.83 -16.76 9.67
N TRP A 489 9.64 -16.86 10.71
CA TRP A 489 9.32 -16.33 12.04
C TRP A 489 9.84 -14.91 12.17
N ASN A 490 9.00 -14.05 12.73
CA ASN A 490 9.38 -12.69 13.08
C ASN A 490 9.15 -12.43 14.57
N TYR A 491 10.14 -11.85 15.22
CA TYR A 491 10.13 -11.46 16.62
C TYR A 491 10.42 -9.96 16.70
N GLY A 492 9.62 -9.22 17.46
CA GLY A 492 9.77 -7.78 17.59
C GLY A 492 9.66 -7.32 19.03
N THR A 493 10.45 -6.33 19.38
CA THR A 493 10.32 -5.59 20.63
C THR A 493 10.45 -4.10 20.37
N SER A 494 9.69 -3.29 21.09
CA SER A 494 9.85 -1.84 21.05
C SER A 494 9.61 -1.21 22.41
N VAL A 495 10.34 -0.13 22.69
CA VAL A 495 10.20 0.71 23.87
C VAL A 495 10.02 2.15 23.41
N ALA A 496 8.95 2.79 23.86
CA ALA A 496 8.72 4.21 23.62
C ALA A 496 8.66 4.97 24.94
N PHE A 497 9.36 6.11 24.99
CA PHE A 497 9.37 7.03 26.10
C PHE A 497 8.75 8.36 25.69
N ASN A 498 7.86 8.90 26.53
CA ASN A 498 7.29 10.23 26.43
C ASN A 498 7.81 11.07 27.61
N ILE A 499 8.95 11.71 27.46
CA ILE A 499 9.65 12.40 28.55
C ILE A 499 9.22 13.87 28.56
N PRO A 500 8.55 14.38 29.62
CA PRO A 500 8.24 15.81 29.72
C PRO A 500 9.54 16.62 29.97
N ILE A 501 9.83 17.58 29.09
CA ILE A 501 10.97 18.49 29.17
C ILE A 501 10.47 19.89 28.86
N LEU A 502 10.67 20.86 29.79
CA LEU A 502 10.34 22.28 29.61
C LEU A 502 8.92 22.52 29.03
N ASN A 503 7.90 21.93 29.64
CA ASN A 503 6.48 21.98 29.23
C ASN A 503 6.19 21.38 27.84
N LYS A 504 7.09 20.56 27.32
CA LYS A 504 6.95 19.82 26.06
C LYS A 504 7.35 18.36 26.26
N THR A 505 7.02 17.52 25.30
CA THR A 505 7.31 16.08 25.40
C THR A 505 8.37 15.68 24.37
N LEU A 506 9.53 15.22 24.85
CA LEU A 506 10.46 14.47 24.05
C LEU A 506 9.90 13.06 23.84
N LYS A 507 9.74 12.66 22.61
CA LYS A 507 9.38 11.29 22.24
C LYS A 507 10.63 10.57 21.78
N LEU A 508 10.96 9.50 22.47
CA LEU A 508 12.06 8.61 22.12
C LEU A 508 11.48 7.22 21.89
N ASN A 509 11.90 6.54 20.86
CA ASN A 509 11.50 5.19 20.58
C ASN A 509 12.71 4.37 20.12
N ALA A 510 12.82 3.15 20.62
CA ALA A 510 13.80 2.17 20.20
C ALA A 510 13.10 0.85 19.86
N GLU A 511 13.50 0.23 18.77
CA GLU A 511 12.87 -0.98 18.25
C GLU A 511 13.93 -1.97 17.78
N TYR A 512 13.65 -3.23 18.00
CA TYR A 512 14.46 -4.33 17.47
C TYR A 512 13.56 -5.41 16.90
N TYR A 513 13.91 -5.89 15.70
CA TYR A 513 13.24 -7.00 15.03
C TYR A 513 14.24 -8.04 14.56
N TYR A 514 13.85 -9.29 14.73
CA TYR A 514 14.57 -10.45 14.20
C TYR A 514 13.63 -11.27 13.32
N THR A 515 14.00 -11.49 12.07
CA THR A 515 13.28 -12.36 11.14
C THR A 515 14.17 -13.54 10.76
N ASN A 516 13.67 -14.76 10.89
CA ASN A 516 14.35 -15.97 10.51
C ASN A 516 13.52 -16.77 9.51
N PHE A 517 14.09 -17.03 8.34
CA PHE A 517 13.43 -17.81 7.30
C PHE A 517 13.66 -19.31 7.51
N GLU A 518 12.57 -20.07 7.46
CA GLU A 518 12.62 -21.53 7.34
C GLU A 518 12.82 -21.93 5.87
N ASN A 519 12.16 -21.22 4.96
CA ASN A 519 12.35 -21.30 3.52
C ASN A 519 12.19 -19.92 2.90
N GLN A 520 12.98 -19.65 1.85
CA GLN A 520 13.00 -18.38 1.12
C GLN A 520 13.37 -18.62 -0.33
N THR A 521 12.76 -17.88 -1.23
CA THR A 521 13.21 -17.82 -2.63
C THR A 521 14.43 -16.91 -2.71
N ILE A 522 15.54 -17.46 -3.20
CA ILE A 522 16.83 -16.76 -3.35
C ILE A 522 17.07 -16.48 -4.83
N ILE A 523 17.47 -15.24 -5.12
CA ILE A 523 17.96 -14.84 -6.43
C ILE A 523 19.47 -14.71 -6.34
N ASP A 524 20.19 -15.57 -7.06
CA ASP A 524 21.64 -15.58 -7.12
C ASP A 524 22.10 -14.74 -8.33
N TYR A 525 22.75 -13.62 -8.03
CA TYR A 525 23.26 -12.67 -9.01
C TYR A 525 24.73 -12.91 -9.37
N ASP A 526 25.48 -13.68 -8.57
CA ASP A 526 26.93 -13.66 -8.55
C ASP A 526 27.58 -14.96 -9.01
N SER A 527 26.89 -16.10 -8.88
CA SER A 527 27.46 -17.43 -9.23
C SER A 527 27.76 -17.56 -10.73
N ASN A 528 27.04 -16.85 -11.59
CA ASN A 528 27.29 -16.86 -13.03
C ASN A 528 27.02 -15.48 -13.65
N PRO A 529 28.00 -14.88 -14.38
CA PRO A 529 27.83 -13.55 -14.97
C PRO A 529 26.81 -13.51 -16.11
N LEU A 530 26.49 -14.65 -16.75
CA LEU A 530 25.54 -14.76 -17.86
C LEU A 530 24.14 -15.23 -17.43
N MET A 531 23.98 -15.66 -16.17
CA MET A 531 22.73 -16.28 -15.68
C MET A 531 22.32 -15.71 -14.34
N LEU A 532 21.01 -15.66 -14.11
CA LEU A 532 20.39 -15.40 -12.81
C LEU A 532 19.66 -16.67 -12.38
N PHE A 533 19.96 -17.17 -11.20
CA PHE A 533 19.31 -18.35 -10.67
C PHE A 533 18.32 -17.96 -9.59
N VAL A 534 17.07 -18.41 -9.74
CA VAL A 534 16.01 -18.27 -8.74
C VAL A 534 15.67 -19.65 -8.21
N GLY A 535 15.90 -19.87 -6.93
CA GLY A 535 15.71 -21.18 -6.32
C GLY A 535 15.40 -21.13 -4.83
N ASN A 536 15.22 -22.28 -4.23
CA ASN A 536 14.96 -22.41 -2.81
C ASN A 536 16.21 -22.12 -1.97
N LEU A 537 16.03 -21.51 -0.81
CA LEU A 537 17.08 -21.36 0.21
C LEU A 537 17.65 -22.74 0.58
N ASN A 538 18.96 -22.88 0.48
CA ASN A 538 19.72 -24.04 0.99
C ASN A 538 20.70 -23.56 2.06
N GLY A 539 20.24 -23.47 3.30
CA GLY A 539 21.03 -22.99 4.43
C GLY A 539 20.25 -22.03 5.32
N LYS A 540 20.87 -20.94 5.75
CA LYS A 540 20.31 -19.98 6.69
C LYS A 540 19.99 -18.66 5.98
N SER A 541 18.87 -18.05 6.35
CA SER A 541 18.57 -16.66 5.99
C SER A 541 17.89 -15.96 7.16
N TYR A 542 18.38 -14.76 7.49
CA TYR A 542 17.84 -13.98 8.60
C TYR A 542 18.09 -12.47 8.43
N SER A 543 17.31 -11.70 9.16
CA SER A 543 17.45 -10.24 9.27
C SER A 543 17.42 -9.79 10.72
N HIS A 544 18.33 -8.89 11.10
CA HIS A 544 18.27 -8.10 12.31
C HIS A 544 18.08 -6.64 11.93
N THR A 545 17.08 -5.99 12.51
CA THR A 545 16.84 -4.56 12.34
C THR A 545 16.76 -3.88 13.69
N PHE A 546 17.57 -2.87 13.89
CA PHE A 546 17.52 -1.97 15.03
C PHE A 546 17.19 -0.57 14.53
N GLN A 547 16.24 0.12 15.19
CA GLN A 547 15.90 1.51 14.90
C GLN A 547 15.72 2.29 16.18
N ILE A 548 16.23 3.51 16.20
CA ILE A 548 15.96 4.50 17.25
C ILE A 548 15.49 5.78 16.58
N ASP A 549 14.47 6.40 17.13
CA ASP A 549 13.99 7.70 16.67
C ASP A 549 13.62 8.60 17.86
N ALA A 550 13.89 9.89 17.69
CA ALA A 550 13.59 10.92 18.66
C ALA A 550 12.90 12.10 17.98
N SER A 551 11.85 12.64 18.61
CA SER A 551 11.14 13.84 18.12
C SER A 551 10.90 14.81 19.27
N TYR A 552 11.25 16.09 19.05
CA TYR A 552 11.07 17.14 20.06
C TYR A 552 10.56 18.45 19.43
N PRO A 553 9.46 19.01 19.95
CA PRO A 553 8.95 20.32 19.52
C PRO A 553 9.68 21.43 20.26
N PHE A 554 10.73 22.04 19.66
CA PHE A 554 11.57 23.06 20.28
C PHE A 554 10.82 24.36 20.62
N PHE A 555 9.96 24.83 19.72
CA PHE A 555 9.10 26.01 19.94
C PHE A 555 7.79 25.85 19.17
N ARG A 556 6.87 26.80 19.31
CA ARG A 556 5.55 26.72 18.68
C ARG A 556 5.69 26.62 17.16
N GLY A 557 5.18 25.54 16.61
CA GLY A 557 5.20 25.24 15.17
C GLY A 557 6.47 24.58 14.67
N PHE A 558 7.58 24.50 15.46
CA PHE A 558 8.83 23.87 15.03
C PHE A 558 9.05 22.53 15.74
N GLU A 559 9.24 21.48 14.97
CA GLU A 559 9.53 20.12 15.44
C GLU A 559 10.75 19.57 14.71
N LEU A 560 11.66 18.98 15.46
CA LEU A 560 12.82 18.26 14.94
C LEU A 560 12.65 16.78 15.22
N THR A 561 12.82 15.96 14.19
CA THR A 561 12.81 14.50 14.28
C THR A 561 14.14 13.96 13.76
N ALA A 562 14.79 13.12 14.55
CA ALA A 562 16.00 12.40 14.15
C ALA A 562 15.75 10.90 14.28
N ALA A 563 16.20 10.13 13.31
CA ALA A 563 16.10 8.68 13.33
C ALA A 563 17.38 8.04 12.80
N TYR A 564 17.73 6.90 13.36
CA TYR A 564 18.82 6.05 12.89
C TYR A 564 18.35 4.60 12.86
N ARG A 565 18.67 3.90 11.76
CA ARG A 565 18.35 2.48 11.59
C ARG A 565 19.57 1.72 11.11
N TYR A 566 19.74 0.52 11.67
CA TYR A 566 20.74 -0.47 11.28
C TYR A 566 20.05 -1.76 10.86
N ASN A 567 20.44 -2.29 9.67
CA ASN A 567 19.96 -3.56 9.14
C ASN A 567 21.12 -4.51 8.89
N LEU A 568 21.01 -5.74 9.36
CA LEU A 568 21.91 -6.84 9.03
C LEU A 568 21.10 -7.96 8.39
N VAL A 569 21.17 -8.12 7.08
CA VAL A 569 20.47 -9.16 6.33
C VAL A 569 21.49 -10.10 5.73
N LYS A 570 21.36 -11.39 6.05
CA LYS A 570 22.22 -12.45 5.50
C LYS A 570 21.39 -13.57 4.94
N ALA A 571 21.88 -14.18 3.87
CA ALA A 571 21.33 -15.40 3.27
C ALA A 571 22.46 -16.30 2.76
N THR A 572 22.17 -17.59 2.64
CA THR A 572 23.12 -18.55 2.08
C THR A 572 23.06 -18.54 0.56
N TYR A 573 24.20 -18.26 -0.08
CA TYR A 573 24.41 -18.32 -1.53
C TYR A 573 25.56 -19.30 -1.79
N GLY A 574 25.37 -20.28 -2.66
CA GLY A 574 26.44 -21.25 -2.97
C GLY A 574 27.04 -21.95 -1.75
N GLY A 575 26.25 -22.20 -0.68
CA GLY A 575 26.73 -22.79 0.58
C GLY A 575 27.39 -21.82 1.56
N GLN A 576 27.57 -20.53 1.21
CA GLN A 576 28.18 -19.52 2.06
C GLN A 576 27.14 -18.52 2.58
N LEU A 577 27.20 -18.19 3.87
CA LEU A 577 26.33 -17.20 4.51
C LEU A 577 26.86 -15.79 4.28
N LEU A 578 26.31 -15.11 3.28
CA LEU A 578 26.76 -13.78 2.83
C LEU A 578 25.75 -12.69 3.19
N ALA A 579 26.19 -11.44 3.17
CA ALA A 579 25.28 -10.31 3.25
C ALA A 579 24.45 -10.23 1.96
N LYS A 580 23.13 -9.98 2.10
CA LYS A 580 22.25 -9.83 0.93
C LYS A 580 22.70 -8.62 0.10
N PRO A 581 22.89 -8.77 -1.22
CA PRO A 581 23.28 -7.65 -2.07
C PRO A 581 22.19 -6.57 -2.13
N PHE A 582 22.56 -5.35 -2.50
CA PHE A 582 21.69 -4.18 -2.66
C PHE A 582 20.85 -3.84 -1.42
N GLN A 583 21.40 -4.10 -0.22
CA GLN A 583 20.78 -3.74 1.05
C GLN A 583 21.59 -2.68 1.79
N GLY A 584 20.95 -1.52 2.04
CA GLY A 584 21.54 -0.48 2.88
C GLY A 584 21.63 -0.94 4.34
N ARG A 585 22.84 -0.96 4.90
CA ARG A 585 23.05 -1.33 6.31
C ARG A 585 22.62 -0.24 7.27
N TYR A 586 22.78 1.02 6.89
CA TYR A 586 22.55 2.18 7.73
C TYR A 586 21.59 3.15 7.05
N LYS A 587 20.69 3.73 7.81
CA LYS A 587 19.86 4.87 7.39
C LYS A 587 19.80 5.89 8.50
N GLY A 588 20.16 7.13 8.20
CA GLY A 588 19.92 8.29 9.04
C GLY A 588 18.84 9.18 8.42
N LEU A 589 17.95 9.70 9.23
CA LEU A 589 16.94 10.69 8.83
C LEU A 589 16.95 11.83 9.83
N LEU A 590 17.03 13.06 9.32
CA LEU A 590 16.85 14.27 10.10
C LEU A 590 15.81 15.14 9.40
N THR A 591 14.69 15.40 10.09
CA THR A 591 13.58 16.19 9.56
C THR A 591 13.33 17.38 10.48
N ALA A 592 13.43 18.58 9.94
CA ALA A 592 13.03 19.81 10.60
C ALA A 592 11.74 20.31 9.95
N SER A 593 10.66 20.43 10.72
CA SER A 593 9.39 20.93 10.21
C SER A 593 8.98 22.19 10.96
N TYR A 594 8.56 23.21 10.21
CA TYR A 594 8.06 24.45 10.77
C TYR A 594 6.68 24.80 10.20
N LYS A 595 5.68 24.85 11.07
CA LYS A 595 4.34 25.29 10.72
C LYS A 595 4.20 26.78 11.07
N THR A 596 4.27 27.64 10.04
CA THR A 596 4.09 29.09 10.23
C THR A 596 2.68 29.39 10.75
N PRO A 597 2.53 30.36 11.67
CA PRO A 597 1.22 30.85 12.08
C PRO A 597 0.55 31.75 11.02
N LEU A 598 1.30 32.15 9.98
CA LEU A 598 0.78 32.92 8.87
C LEU A 598 -0.09 32.04 7.98
N CYS A 599 -1.39 32.25 8.01
CA CYS A 599 -2.30 31.68 7.03
C CYS A 599 -2.13 32.43 5.71
N LEU A 600 -1.42 31.85 4.75
CA LEU A 600 -1.25 32.42 3.40
C LEU A 600 -2.50 32.24 2.52
N LEU A 601 -3.52 31.52 3.00
CA LEU A 601 -4.82 31.42 2.35
C LEU A 601 -5.70 32.60 2.83
N TYR A 602 -5.76 33.63 2.03
CA TYR A 602 -6.80 34.67 2.16
C TYR A 602 -8.13 34.03 1.70
N THR A 603 -8.88 33.44 2.60
CA THR A 603 -10.30 33.26 2.38
C THR A 603 -10.92 34.66 2.61
N SER A 604 -11.36 35.33 1.55
CA SER A 604 -12.19 36.51 1.72
C SER A 604 -13.39 36.13 2.59
N PRO A 605 -13.67 36.87 3.67
CA PRO A 605 -14.80 36.58 4.54
C PRO A 605 -16.07 36.51 3.70
N SER A 606 -16.83 35.43 3.87
CA SER A 606 -18.13 35.25 3.20
C SER A 606 -19.01 36.51 3.51
N PRO A 607 -19.86 36.94 2.58
CA PRO A 607 -20.80 38.05 2.84
C PRO A 607 -21.67 37.85 4.09
N ARG A 608 -21.82 36.61 4.57
CA ARG A 608 -22.50 36.30 5.84
C ARG A 608 -21.71 36.70 7.09
N ASP A 609 -20.39 36.76 7.03
CA ASP A 609 -19.57 37.10 8.19
C ASP A 609 -19.58 38.61 8.45
N ARG A 610 -19.90 39.41 7.42
CA ARG A 610 -20.05 40.87 7.54
C ARG A 610 -21.35 41.32 8.24
N THR A 611 -22.36 40.45 8.28
CA THR A 611 -23.66 40.77 8.90
C THR A 611 -23.74 40.41 10.37
N ARG A 612 -22.81 39.63 10.92
CA ARG A 612 -22.77 39.26 12.34
C ARG A 612 -21.93 40.16 13.24
N SER A 613 -21.17 41.10 12.69
CA SER A 613 -20.38 42.06 13.48
C SER A 613 -21.06 43.42 13.69
N ARG A 614 -22.38 43.54 13.42
CA ARG A 614 -23.18 44.74 13.63
C ARG A 614 -24.47 44.45 14.43
N MET A 615 -24.38 43.64 15.48
CA MET A 615 -25.37 43.60 16.55
C MET A 615 -24.66 43.49 17.89
#